data_000ccdc008d6b8cb645d8f04a5c87026
#
_entry.id   000ccdc008d6b8cb645d8f04a5c87026
#
_cell.length_a   1.000
_cell.length_b   1.000
_cell.length_c   1.000
_cell.angle_alpha   90.00
_cell.angle_beta   90.00
_cell.angle_gamma   90.00
#
_symmetry.space_group_name_H-M   'P 1'
#
loop_
_entity.id
_entity.type
_entity.pdbx_description
1 polymer ?
#
loop_
_entity_poly.entity_id
_entity_poly.type
_entity_poly.pdbx_seq_one_letter_code
_entity_poly.pdbx_strand_id
1 'polypeptide(L)'
;MGERLNTKVAIITGAGSGIGRETSLLFLEEGAQVILADINQTTLEETMNLVSQKGFKDNAISIIADVSKEAAVESMVKSAMDEFGHLDILFNNAGLGGAFGSISDIDADEWDQSMAILLKSVFMGIKHASVEMKKNTNGASIINTASIAGMSGGGGPQAYSAAKAAVINLSQTTALELGEFKIRVNSISPGAISTPLLNGLSDDWDDRIKGLQPIEELGQPLDIAYAALFLASDESRFVTGHNLCVDGGLTVDRTGLIKGMREAAQEELGDMRISGMSMGSTGIEETLREIED
;
A
#
# COMPACT_ATOMS: atom_id res chain seq x y z
N MET A 1 10.64 12.53 -18.70
CA MET A 1 9.26 12.34 -18.29
C MET A 1 8.81 11.00 -18.79
N GLY A 2 8.29 10.16 -17.92
CA GLY A 2 7.56 8.98 -18.32
C GLY A 2 6.18 9.39 -18.88
N GLU A 3 5.49 8.47 -19.54
CA GLU A 3 4.19 8.73 -20.13
C GLU A 3 3.13 7.69 -19.69
N ARG A 4 3.43 6.93 -18.61
CA ARG A 4 2.57 5.84 -18.15
C ARG A 4 1.19 6.32 -17.67
N LEU A 5 1.11 7.58 -17.20
CA LEU A 5 -0.11 8.23 -16.73
C LEU A 5 -0.45 9.50 -17.54
N ASN A 6 0.09 9.63 -18.76
CA ASN A 6 -0.17 10.79 -19.59
C ASN A 6 -1.70 11.00 -19.76
N THR A 7 -2.15 12.22 -19.55
CA THR A 7 -3.57 12.66 -19.57
C THR A 7 -4.47 12.06 -18.47
N LYS A 8 -3.93 11.32 -17.50
CA LYS A 8 -4.71 10.78 -16.37
C LYS A 8 -4.82 11.80 -15.25
N VAL A 9 -5.98 11.83 -14.60
CA VAL A 9 -6.24 12.63 -13.39
C VAL A 9 -6.27 11.69 -12.18
N ALA A 10 -5.45 11.98 -11.18
CA ALA A 10 -5.36 11.21 -9.95
C ALA A 10 -5.71 12.02 -8.70
N ILE A 11 -6.38 11.40 -7.75
CA ILE A 11 -6.50 11.90 -6.37
C ILE A 11 -5.63 11.00 -5.48
N ILE A 12 -4.77 11.61 -4.67
CA ILE A 12 -3.91 10.91 -3.70
C ILE A 12 -4.17 11.48 -2.31
N THR A 13 -4.61 10.64 -1.38
CA THR A 13 -4.83 11.02 0.02
C THR A 13 -3.61 10.70 0.87
N GLY A 14 -3.34 11.50 1.92
CA GLY A 14 -2.12 11.41 2.70
C GLY A 14 -0.90 11.89 1.92
N ALA A 15 -1.07 12.87 1.02
CA ALA A 15 -0.05 13.34 0.09
C ALA A 15 1.01 14.26 0.74
N GLY A 16 0.83 14.62 2.00
CA GLY A 16 1.77 15.49 2.73
C GLY A 16 3.07 14.80 3.11
N SER A 17 3.15 13.48 3.18
CA SER A 17 4.37 12.77 3.60
C SER A 17 4.43 11.33 3.08
N GLY A 18 5.57 10.68 3.30
CA GLY A 18 5.78 9.23 3.09
C GLY A 18 5.31 8.74 1.72
N ILE A 19 4.53 7.67 1.72
CA ILE A 19 4.05 6.99 0.51
C ILE A 19 3.23 7.93 -0.37
N GLY A 20 2.33 8.73 0.22
CA GLY A 20 1.47 9.64 -0.56
C GLY A 20 2.26 10.74 -1.26
N ARG A 21 3.27 11.33 -0.58
CA ARG A 21 4.19 12.31 -1.17
C ARG A 21 4.94 11.72 -2.36
N GLU A 22 5.62 10.58 -2.16
CA GLU A 22 6.41 9.95 -3.22
C GLU A 22 5.55 9.49 -4.40
N THR A 23 4.35 8.97 -4.13
CA THR A 23 3.41 8.61 -5.20
C THR A 23 2.96 9.84 -5.98
N SER A 24 2.69 10.96 -5.31
CA SER A 24 2.28 12.21 -5.98
C SER A 24 3.38 12.72 -6.92
N LEU A 25 4.62 12.74 -6.45
CA LEU A 25 5.76 13.16 -7.26
C LEU A 25 5.98 12.23 -8.46
N LEU A 26 5.94 10.91 -8.24
CA LEU A 26 6.11 9.92 -9.29
C LEU A 26 4.97 9.99 -10.34
N PHE A 27 3.73 10.16 -9.91
CA PHE A 27 2.60 10.26 -10.85
C PHE A 27 2.69 11.51 -11.73
N LEU A 28 3.14 12.64 -11.17
CA LEU A 28 3.41 13.86 -11.93
C LEU A 28 4.55 13.67 -12.93
N GLU A 29 5.62 12.96 -12.53
CA GLU A 29 6.74 12.61 -13.43
C GLU A 29 6.31 11.71 -14.58
N GLU A 30 5.27 10.88 -14.36
CA GLU A 30 4.68 9.98 -15.35
C GLU A 30 3.53 10.62 -16.15
N GLY A 31 3.34 11.94 -16.02
CA GLY A 31 2.45 12.73 -16.86
C GLY A 31 1.01 12.90 -16.34
N ALA A 32 0.73 12.49 -15.10
CA ALA A 32 -0.58 12.70 -14.50
C ALA A 32 -0.80 14.16 -14.07
N GLN A 33 -2.09 14.54 -13.97
CA GLN A 33 -2.55 15.67 -13.17
C GLN A 33 -2.99 15.13 -11.80
N VAL A 34 -2.61 15.79 -10.71
CA VAL A 34 -2.78 15.22 -9.36
C VAL A 34 -3.46 16.19 -8.41
N ILE A 35 -4.52 15.73 -7.75
CA ILE A 35 -5.07 16.33 -6.54
C ILE A 35 -4.35 15.72 -5.34
N LEU A 36 -3.57 16.51 -4.63
CA LEU A 36 -2.87 16.14 -3.40
C LEU A 36 -3.73 16.49 -2.20
N ALA A 37 -4.22 15.51 -1.48
CA ALA A 37 -5.08 15.72 -0.30
C ALA A 37 -4.39 15.27 0.98
N ASP A 38 -4.37 16.14 1.99
CA ASP A 38 -3.87 15.83 3.32
C ASP A 38 -4.58 16.68 4.38
N ILE A 39 -4.61 16.22 5.62
CA ILE A 39 -5.13 16.99 6.74
C ILE A 39 -4.10 18.02 7.26
N ASN A 40 -2.81 17.75 7.05
CA ASN A 40 -1.72 18.58 7.54
C ASN A 40 -1.27 19.57 6.47
N GLN A 41 -1.65 20.83 6.67
CA GLN A 41 -1.31 21.91 5.75
C GLN A 41 0.20 22.07 5.56
N THR A 42 0.99 22.02 6.63
CA THR A 42 2.43 22.27 6.58
C THR A 42 3.15 21.25 5.70
N THR A 43 2.90 19.97 5.93
CA THR A 43 3.53 18.89 5.15
C THR A 43 3.02 18.86 3.72
N LEU A 44 1.78 19.26 3.48
CA LEU A 44 1.22 19.39 2.14
C LEU A 44 1.87 20.53 1.35
N GLU A 45 2.11 21.68 2.01
CA GLU A 45 2.86 22.81 1.43
C GLU A 45 4.31 22.41 1.09
N GLU A 46 4.98 21.62 1.95
CA GLU A 46 6.30 21.06 1.64
C GLU A 46 6.25 20.20 0.36
N THR A 47 5.25 19.34 0.22
CA THR A 47 5.09 18.52 -0.97
C THR A 47 4.86 19.39 -2.21
N MET A 48 4.02 20.43 -2.12
CA MET A 48 3.79 21.38 -3.21
C MET A 48 5.03 22.17 -3.59
N ASN A 49 5.91 22.46 -2.64
CA ASN A 49 7.21 23.08 -2.92
C ASN A 49 8.11 22.14 -3.75
N LEU A 50 8.13 20.83 -3.42
CA LEU A 50 8.86 19.81 -4.21
C LEU A 50 8.27 19.69 -5.63
N VAL A 51 6.94 19.65 -5.75
CA VAL A 51 6.22 19.66 -7.03
C VAL A 51 6.64 20.86 -7.88
N SER A 52 6.69 22.05 -7.27
CA SER A 52 7.07 23.29 -7.95
C SER A 52 8.54 23.28 -8.40
N GLN A 53 9.45 22.79 -7.55
CA GLN A 53 10.88 22.65 -7.87
C GLN A 53 11.12 21.68 -9.04
N LYS A 54 10.29 20.65 -9.17
CA LYS A 54 10.33 19.71 -10.30
C LYS A 54 9.64 20.23 -11.56
N GLY A 55 8.98 21.39 -11.52
CA GLY A 55 8.32 22.01 -12.66
C GLY A 55 6.90 21.52 -12.95
N PHE A 56 6.23 20.88 -11.99
CA PHE A 56 4.89 20.29 -12.17
C PHE A 56 3.76 21.11 -11.53
N LYS A 57 4.01 22.38 -11.19
CA LYS A 57 3.05 23.22 -10.46
C LYS A 57 1.67 23.30 -11.14
N ASP A 58 1.65 23.37 -12.45
CA ASP A 58 0.41 23.54 -13.23
C ASP A 58 -0.36 22.20 -13.38
N ASN A 59 0.24 21.08 -12.98
CA ASN A 59 -0.36 19.76 -13.01
C ASN A 59 -0.80 19.26 -11.62
N ALA A 60 -0.70 20.10 -10.59
CA ALA A 60 -0.95 19.69 -9.22
C ALA A 60 -1.78 20.72 -8.45
N ILE A 61 -2.77 20.24 -7.70
CA ILE A 61 -3.59 21.03 -6.80
C ILE A 61 -3.58 20.40 -5.42
N SER A 62 -3.35 21.19 -4.38
CA SER A 62 -3.39 20.74 -3.00
C SER A 62 -4.71 21.08 -2.32
N ILE A 63 -5.24 20.14 -1.52
CA ILE A 63 -6.50 20.30 -0.79
C ILE A 63 -6.29 19.85 0.65
N ILE A 64 -6.64 20.70 1.61
CA ILE A 64 -6.70 20.30 3.01
C ILE A 64 -7.99 19.51 3.23
N ALA A 65 -7.85 18.23 3.58
CA ALA A 65 -8.99 17.33 3.71
C ALA A 65 -8.82 16.35 4.88
N ASP A 66 -9.80 16.34 5.78
CA ASP A 66 -9.98 15.27 6.77
C ASP A 66 -10.80 14.15 6.11
N VAL A 67 -10.12 13.06 5.73
CA VAL A 67 -10.75 11.91 5.05
C VAL A 67 -11.78 11.17 5.91
N SER A 68 -11.83 11.41 7.24
CA SER A 68 -12.86 10.87 8.12
C SER A 68 -14.22 11.54 7.92
N LYS A 69 -14.26 12.68 7.21
CA LYS A 69 -15.44 13.49 6.93
C LYS A 69 -15.90 13.33 5.49
N GLU A 70 -17.11 12.84 5.30
CA GLU A 70 -17.64 12.56 3.97
C GLU A 70 -17.65 13.78 3.05
N ALA A 71 -18.04 14.96 3.58
CA ALA A 71 -18.05 16.20 2.81
C ALA A 71 -16.66 16.61 2.30
N ALA A 72 -15.58 16.31 3.04
CA ALA A 72 -14.22 16.55 2.58
C ALA A 72 -13.83 15.61 1.43
N VAL A 73 -14.23 14.34 1.52
CA VAL A 73 -13.99 13.34 0.46
C VAL A 73 -14.75 13.71 -0.82
N GLU A 74 -16.02 14.10 -0.69
CA GLU A 74 -16.83 14.59 -1.82
C GLU A 74 -16.20 15.83 -2.47
N SER A 75 -15.71 16.78 -1.65
CA SER A 75 -15.03 17.98 -2.13
C SER A 75 -13.76 17.67 -2.93
N MET A 76 -12.96 16.67 -2.51
CA MET A 76 -11.77 16.25 -3.26
C MET A 76 -12.14 15.74 -4.67
N VAL A 77 -13.17 14.90 -4.77
CA VAL A 77 -13.64 14.38 -6.05
C VAL A 77 -14.18 15.52 -6.93
N LYS A 78 -14.99 16.41 -6.33
CA LYS A 78 -15.50 17.58 -7.04
C LYS A 78 -14.38 18.46 -7.57
N SER A 79 -13.31 18.67 -6.81
CA SER A 79 -12.18 19.48 -7.27
C SER A 79 -11.47 18.87 -8.47
N ALA A 80 -11.32 17.54 -8.54
CA ALA A 80 -10.76 16.88 -9.71
C ALA A 80 -11.62 17.14 -10.95
N MET A 81 -12.95 17.10 -10.80
CA MET A 81 -13.89 17.37 -11.89
C MET A 81 -13.89 18.83 -12.31
N ASP A 82 -13.87 19.77 -11.35
CA ASP A 82 -13.92 21.20 -11.64
C ASP A 82 -12.63 21.70 -12.32
N GLU A 83 -11.46 21.17 -11.92
CA GLU A 83 -10.17 21.65 -12.40
C GLU A 83 -9.67 20.89 -13.64
N PHE A 84 -9.90 19.58 -13.70
CA PHE A 84 -9.34 18.73 -14.75
C PHE A 84 -10.41 18.06 -15.64
N GLY A 85 -11.68 18.12 -15.25
CA GLY A 85 -12.82 17.65 -16.05
C GLY A 85 -13.12 16.16 -15.97
N HIS A 86 -12.26 15.34 -15.35
CA HIS A 86 -12.45 13.90 -15.19
C HIS A 86 -11.65 13.34 -14.01
N LEU A 87 -11.84 12.05 -13.69
CA LEU A 87 -11.11 11.34 -12.65
C LEU A 87 -10.81 9.91 -13.10
N ASP A 88 -9.53 9.54 -13.23
CA ASP A 88 -9.11 8.21 -13.67
C ASP A 88 -8.56 7.36 -12.53
N ILE A 89 -7.93 7.98 -11.53
CA ILE A 89 -7.20 7.26 -10.49
C ILE A 89 -7.57 7.81 -9.12
N LEU A 90 -7.90 6.91 -8.20
CA LEU A 90 -8.00 7.24 -6.78
C LEU A 90 -7.01 6.38 -5.99
N PHE A 91 -6.12 7.02 -5.25
CA PHE A 91 -5.25 6.35 -4.29
C PHE A 91 -5.67 6.72 -2.86
N ASN A 92 -6.46 5.86 -2.23
CA ASN A 92 -6.82 5.93 -0.81
C ASN A 92 -5.62 5.48 0.03
N ASN A 93 -4.75 6.41 0.37
CA ASN A 93 -3.51 6.12 1.08
C ASN A 93 -3.47 6.74 2.50
N ALA A 94 -4.22 7.79 2.77
CA ALA A 94 -4.26 8.42 4.10
C ALA A 94 -4.50 7.38 5.21
N GLY A 95 -3.72 7.47 6.27
CA GLY A 95 -3.82 6.54 7.40
C GLY A 95 -2.93 6.93 8.57
N LEU A 96 -3.11 6.22 9.68
CA LEU A 96 -2.38 6.38 10.93
C LEU A 96 -2.25 5.01 11.63
N GLY A 97 -1.53 4.95 12.75
CA GLY A 97 -1.35 3.71 13.53
C GLY A 97 -2.62 3.22 14.24
N GLY A 98 -3.57 4.11 14.48
CA GLY A 98 -4.83 3.81 15.18
C GLY A 98 -4.65 3.60 16.69
N ALA A 99 -5.73 3.17 17.33
CA ALA A 99 -5.75 2.84 18.75
C ALA A 99 -4.73 1.75 19.07
N PHE A 100 -3.98 1.95 20.14
CA PHE A 100 -2.88 1.10 20.57
C PHE A 100 -3.00 0.76 22.06
N GLY A 101 -2.77 -0.50 22.41
CA GLY A 101 -2.81 -0.98 23.80
C GLY A 101 -3.23 -2.44 23.88
N SER A 102 -3.44 -2.94 25.13
CA SER A 102 -4.10 -4.24 25.33
C SER A 102 -5.57 -4.16 24.90
N ILE A 103 -6.15 -5.24 24.41
CA ILE A 103 -7.52 -5.26 23.91
C ILE A 103 -8.56 -4.78 24.96
N SER A 104 -8.26 -5.00 26.24
CA SER A 104 -9.11 -4.57 27.36
C SER A 104 -9.03 -3.08 27.64
N ASP A 105 -7.99 -2.39 27.15
CA ASP A 105 -7.66 -1.02 27.53
C ASP A 105 -7.90 -0.04 26.36
N ILE A 106 -8.17 -0.56 25.17
CA ILE A 106 -8.53 0.28 24.01
C ILE A 106 -9.89 0.91 24.25
N ASP A 107 -9.94 2.26 24.21
CA ASP A 107 -11.17 3.00 24.29
C ASP A 107 -12.03 2.83 23.03
N ALA A 108 -13.37 2.74 23.21
CA ALA A 108 -14.28 2.57 22.10
C ALA A 108 -14.29 3.76 21.13
N ASP A 109 -14.13 4.99 21.64
CA ASP A 109 -14.06 6.19 20.81
C ASP A 109 -12.77 6.23 19.98
N GLU A 110 -11.63 5.78 20.55
CA GLU A 110 -10.37 5.65 19.82
C GLU A 110 -10.45 4.56 18.74
N TRP A 111 -11.15 3.44 19.04
CA TRP A 111 -11.46 2.42 18.04
C TRP A 111 -12.29 3.00 16.90
N ASP A 112 -13.37 3.71 17.20
CA ASP A 112 -14.27 4.30 16.20
C ASP A 112 -13.54 5.35 15.34
N GLN A 113 -12.68 6.16 15.94
CA GLN A 113 -11.85 7.11 15.22
C GLN A 113 -10.85 6.39 14.29
N SER A 114 -10.25 5.30 14.74
CA SER A 114 -9.35 4.48 13.92
C SER A 114 -10.10 3.92 12.70
N MET A 115 -11.28 3.37 12.90
CA MET A 115 -12.13 2.85 11.82
C MET A 115 -12.60 3.96 10.88
N ALA A 116 -12.91 5.14 11.39
CA ALA A 116 -13.31 6.27 10.57
C ALA A 116 -12.20 6.72 9.59
N ILE A 117 -10.94 6.70 10.04
CA ILE A 117 -9.79 7.12 9.23
C ILE A 117 -9.29 5.97 8.34
N LEU A 118 -9.18 4.74 8.86
CA LEU A 118 -8.50 3.64 8.17
C LEU A 118 -9.40 2.85 7.23
N LEU A 119 -10.71 2.80 7.49
CA LEU A 119 -11.67 1.99 6.72
C LEU A 119 -12.78 2.84 6.11
N LYS A 120 -13.50 3.63 6.91
CA LYS A 120 -14.64 4.41 6.41
C LYS A 120 -14.21 5.43 5.36
N SER A 121 -13.01 6.02 5.49
CA SER A 121 -12.44 6.93 4.48
C SER A 121 -12.29 6.24 3.11
N VAL A 122 -11.78 5.00 3.12
CA VAL A 122 -11.62 4.19 1.89
C VAL A 122 -12.98 3.92 1.25
N PHE A 123 -13.97 3.53 2.06
CA PHE A 123 -15.35 3.36 1.58
C PHE A 123 -15.89 4.66 0.95
N MET A 124 -15.74 5.81 1.61
CA MET A 124 -16.20 7.09 1.10
C MET A 124 -15.47 7.50 -0.18
N GLY A 125 -14.15 7.26 -0.24
CA GLY A 125 -13.35 7.47 -1.45
C GLY A 125 -13.89 6.66 -2.64
N ILE A 126 -14.08 5.35 -2.46
CA ILE A 126 -14.66 4.47 -3.49
C ILE A 126 -16.06 4.96 -3.89
N LYS A 127 -16.92 5.27 -2.92
CA LYS A 127 -18.28 5.74 -3.13
C LYS A 127 -18.32 6.96 -4.06
N HIS A 128 -17.63 8.02 -3.71
CA HIS A 128 -17.71 9.28 -4.46
C HIS A 128 -16.94 9.24 -5.78
N ALA A 129 -15.73 8.63 -5.80
CA ALA A 129 -14.96 8.52 -7.02
C ALA A 129 -15.63 7.63 -8.07
N SER A 130 -16.24 6.52 -7.68
CA SER A 130 -16.89 5.60 -8.62
C SER A 130 -18.05 6.24 -9.39
N VAL A 131 -18.74 7.22 -8.81
CA VAL A 131 -19.83 7.96 -9.50
C VAL A 131 -19.29 8.71 -10.72
N GLU A 132 -18.14 9.37 -10.57
CA GLU A 132 -17.50 10.11 -11.66
C GLU A 132 -16.77 9.17 -12.61
N MET A 133 -16.06 8.17 -12.10
CA MET A 133 -15.30 7.20 -12.88
C MET A 133 -16.20 6.34 -13.80
N LYS A 134 -17.44 6.06 -13.41
CA LYS A 134 -18.43 5.36 -14.27
C LYS A 134 -18.75 6.11 -15.57
N LYS A 135 -18.44 7.40 -15.65
CA LYS A 135 -18.60 8.21 -16.87
C LYS A 135 -17.44 8.04 -17.86
N ASN A 136 -16.32 7.47 -17.41
CA ASN A 136 -15.13 7.27 -18.24
C ASN A 136 -15.30 6.06 -19.17
N THR A 137 -15.19 6.25 -20.47
CA THR A 137 -15.29 5.16 -21.46
C THR A 137 -14.11 4.20 -21.45
N ASN A 138 -12.93 4.68 -21.01
CA ASN A 138 -11.68 3.93 -20.96
C ASN A 138 -11.46 3.19 -19.63
N GLY A 139 -12.38 3.35 -18.67
CA GLY A 139 -12.27 2.79 -17.34
C GLY A 139 -11.43 3.67 -16.39
N ALA A 140 -11.17 3.13 -15.18
CA ALA A 140 -10.47 3.83 -14.12
C ALA A 140 -9.76 2.84 -13.17
N SER A 141 -8.96 3.36 -12.24
CA SER A 141 -8.27 2.55 -11.22
C SER A 141 -8.44 3.13 -9.82
N ILE A 142 -8.89 2.31 -8.90
CA ILE A 142 -8.94 2.61 -7.46
C ILE A 142 -7.92 1.73 -6.75
N ILE A 143 -7.05 2.35 -5.96
CA ILE A 143 -5.98 1.70 -5.23
C ILE A 143 -6.16 2.03 -3.75
N ASN A 144 -6.15 1.02 -2.89
CA ASN A 144 -6.37 1.19 -1.46
C ASN A 144 -5.15 0.71 -0.68
N THR A 145 -4.59 1.54 0.19
CA THR A 145 -3.50 1.12 1.07
C THR A 145 -4.02 0.26 2.21
N ALA A 146 -3.81 -1.04 2.08
CA ALA A 146 -3.99 -2.02 3.15
C ALA A 146 -2.71 -2.12 4.01
N SER A 147 -2.33 -3.31 4.44
CA SER A 147 -1.09 -3.61 5.17
C SER A 147 -0.91 -5.12 5.27
N ILE A 148 0.31 -5.58 5.46
CA ILE A 148 0.59 -6.97 5.92
C ILE A 148 -0.16 -7.29 7.22
N ALA A 149 -0.42 -6.28 8.06
CA ALA A 149 -1.21 -6.42 9.29
C ALA A 149 -2.66 -6.86 9.03
N GLY A 150 -3.21 -6.56 7.85
CA GLY A 150 -4.54 -7.03 7.43
C GLY A 150 -4.55 -8.46 6.88
N MET A 151 -3.38 -9.06 6.65
CA MET A 151 -3.27 -10.40 6.06
C MET A 151 -3.21 -11.51 7.11
N SER A 152 -2.75 -11.19 8.34
CA SER A 152 -2.70 -12.14 9.46
C SER A 152 -2.57 -11.39 10.80
N GLY A 153 -2.84 -12.09 11.91
CA GLY A 153 -2.58 -11.58 13.25
C GLY A 153 -1.09 -11.31 13.48
N GLY A 154 -0.79 -10.35 14.37
CA GLY A 154 0.57 -10.03 14.80
C GLY A 154 1.32 -9.00 13.95
N GLY A 155 0.75 -8.52 12.85
CA GLY A 155 1.39 -7.53 11.98
C GLY A 155 1.18 -6.06 12.40
N GLY A 156 0.35 -5.80 13.43
CA GLY A 156 0.06 -4.45 13.90
C GLY A 156 -0.98 -4.42 15.03
N PRO A 157 -1.33 -3.23 15.55
CA PRO A 157 -2.37 -3.05 16.55
C PRO A 157 -3.73 -3.61 16.11
N GLN A 158 -4.59 -3.93 17.08
CA GLN A 158 -5.86 -4.62 16.84
C GLN A 158 -6.80 -3.84 15.91
N ALA A 159 -7.05 -2.56 16.19
CA ALA A 159 -7.91 -1.71 15.37
C ALA A 159 -7.34 -1.53 13.96
N TYR A 160 -6.03 -1.29 13.86
CA TYR A 160 -5.33 -1.15 12.59
C TYR A 160 -5.43 -2.43 11.75
N SER A 161 -5.11 -3.60 12.35
CA SER A 161 -5.15 -4.89 11.66
C SER A 161 -6.56 -5.24 11.17
N ALA A 162 -7.59 -5.01 12.01
CA ALA A 162 -8.97 -5.22 11.64
C ALA A 162 -9.41 -4.31 10.47
N ALA A 163 -9.07 -3.00 10.54
CA ALA A 163 -9.38 -2.07 9.47
C ALA A 163 -8.68 -2.44 8.15
N LYS A 164 -7.38 -2.82 8.20
CA LYS A 164 -6.62 -3.18 6.99
C LYS A 164 -7.06 -4.51 6.38
N ALA A 165 -7.52 -5.48 7.19
CA ALA A 165 -8.18 -6.69 6.70
C ALA A 165 -9.51 -6.35 5.99
N ALA A 166 -10.30 -5.46 6.57
CA ALA A 166 -11.54 -4.99 5.96
C ALA A 166 -11.30 -4.23 4.64
N VAL A 167 -10.22 -3.43 4.53
CA VAL A 167 -9.82 -2.75 3.28
C VAL A 167 -9.50 -3.74 2.18
N ILE A 168 -8.79 -4.84 2.47
CA ILE A 168 -8.52 -5.91 1.49
C ILE A 168 -9.83 -6.49 0.98
N ASN A 169 -10.73 -6.89 1.87
CA ASN A 169 -12.01 -7.49 1.48
C ASN A 169 -12.93 -6.50 0.76
N LEU A 170 -12.99 -5.24 1.21
CA LEU A 170 -13.76 -4.18 0.54
C LEU A 170 -13.25 -3.95 -0.89
N SER A 171 -11.94 -3.97 -1.11
CA SER A 171 -11.34 -3.84 -2.45
C SER A 171 -11.77 -4.99 -3.37
N GLN A 172 -11.79 -6.22 -2.87
CA GLN A 172 -12.25 -7.40 -3.63
C GLN A 172 -13.73 -7.31 -3.98
N THR A 173 -14.56 -6.97 -3.01
CA THR A 173 -16.02 -6.89 -3.20
C THR A 173 -16.40 -5.79 -4.18
N THR A 174 -15.79 -4.60 -4.05
CA THR A 174 -16.07 -3.48 -4.96
C THR A 174 -15.47 -3.68 -6.35
N ALA A 175 -14.40 -4.47 -6.49
CA ALA A 175 -13.88 -4.87 -7.79
C ALA A 175 -14.89 -5.68 -8.61
N LEU A 176 -15.67 -6.56 -7.95
CA LEU A 176 -16.74 -7.32 -8.60
C LEU A 176 -17.87 -6.42 -9.08
N GLU A 177 -18.27 -5.46 -8.25
CA GLU A 177 -19.34 -4.51 -8.60
C GLU A 177 -18.94 -3.55 -9.72
N LEU A 178 -17.72 -2.98 -9.63
CA LEU A 178 -17.28 -1.91 -10.52
C LEU A 178 -16.66 -2.40 -11.83
N GLY A 179 -16.40 -3.70 -11.94
CA GLY A 179 -15.76 -4.31 -13.11
C GLY A 179 -16.55 -4.14 -14.41
N GLU A 180 -17.89 -4.11 -14.35
CA GLU A 180 -18.75 -3.85 -15.53
C GLU A 180 -18.51 -2.48 -16.15
N PHE A 181 -18.04 -1.51 -15.34
CA PHE A 181 -17.67 -0.16 -15.79
C PHE A 181 -16.19 -0.04 -16.15
N LYS A 182 -15.44 -1.14 -16.21
CA LYS A 182 -13.99 -1.18 -16.41
C LYS A 182 -13.21 -0.45 -15.31
N ILE A 183 -13.79 -0.26 -14.13
CA ILE A 183 -13.11 0.30 -12.98
C ILE A 183 -12.43 -0.84 -12.23
N ARG A 184 -11.10 -0.80 -12.16
CA ARG A 184 -10.31 -1.76 -11.40
C ARG A 184 -10.19 -1.28 -9.96
N VAL A 185 -10.32 -2.19 -9.01
CA VAL A 185 -10.12 -1.90 -7.59
C VAL A 185 -9.13 -2.90 -7.02
N ASN A 186 -8.01 -2.41 -6.51
CA ASN A 186 -6.96 -3.23 -5.93
C ASN A 186 -6.51 -2.66 -4.59
N SER A 187 -5.86 -3.48 -3.78
CA SER A 187 -5.17 -3.02 -2.57
C SER A 187 -3.66 -3.27 -2.65
N ILE A 188 -2.89 -2.45 -1.96
CA ILE A 188 -1.47 -2.69 -1.71
C ILE A 188 -1.32 -2.97 -0.23
N SER A 189 -0.57 -4.01 0.12
CA SER A 189 -0.20 -4.34 1.50
C SER A 189 1.30 -4.10 1.70
N PRO A 190 1.69 -2.90 2.17
CA PRO A 190 3.06 -2.61 2.54
C PRO A 190 3.53 -3.45 3.72
N GLY A 191 4.82 -3.78 3.72
CA GLY A 191 5.56 -4.28 4.89
C GLY A 191 6.07 -3.13 5.77
N ALA A 192 7.29 -3.28 6.28
CA ALA A 192 7.99 -2.23 7.03
C ALA A 192 8.58 -1.21 6.05
N ILE A 193 7.96 -0.03 5.97
CA ILE A 193 8.34 1.05 5.06
C ILE A 193 8.83 2.25 5.86
N SER A 194 9.98 2.82 5.50
CA SER A 194 10.58 4.01 6.12
C SER A 194 9.71 5.25 5.87
N THR A 195 8.77 5.48 6.78
CA THR A 195 7.82 6.59 6.74
C THR A 195 7.75 7.26 8.10
N PRO A 196 7.23 8.49 8.22
CA PRO A 196 7.01 9.11 9.52
C PRO A 196 6.16 8.27 10.47
N LEU A 197 5.24 7.45 9.94
CA LEU A 197 4.42 6.54 10.75
C LEU A 197 5.26 5.45 11.43
N LEU A 198 6.20 4.84 10.74
CA LEU A 198 7.07 3.79 11.29
C LEU A 198 8.19 4.39 12.13
N ASN A 199 8.86 5.43 11.62
CA ASN A 199 10.01 6.06 12.26
C ASN A 199 9.64 6.70 13.61
N GLY A 200 8.38 7.11 13.79
CA GLY A 200 7.87 7.61 15.07
C GLY A 200 7.76 6.55 16.18
N LEU A 201 7.90 5.25 15.85
CA LEU A 201 7.82 4.14 16.82
C LEU A 201 9.18 3.71 17.36
N SER A 202 10.25 3.84 16.61
CA SER A 202 11.62 3.46 16.99
C SER A 202 12.63 4.02 15.99
N ASP A 203 13.84 4.32 16.48
CA ASP A 203 14.95 4.81 15.64
C ASP A 203 15.83 3.67 15.09
N ASP A 204 15.63 2.43 15.54
CA ASP A 204 16.49 1.26 15.24
C ASP A 204 15.81 0.23 14.30
N TRP A 205 14.85 0.65 13.47
CA TRP A 205 14.14 -0.25 12.56
C TRP A 205 15.04 -0.96 11.56
N ASP A 206 16.09 -0.30 11.06
CA ASP A 206 17.04 -0.91 10.12
C ASP A 206 17.73 -2.13 10.72
N ASP A 207 18.03 -2.11 12.03
CA ASP A 207 18.62 -3.25 12.72
C ASP A 207 17.57 -4.31 13.07
N ARG A 208 16.35 -3.89 13.42
CA ARG A 208 15.26 -4.81 13.77
C ARG A 208 14.79 -5.65 12.60
N ILE A 209 14.80 -5.09 11.38
CA ILE A 209 14.31 -5.80 10.19
C ILE A 209 15.28 -6.87 9.68
N LYS A 210 16.58 -6.73 10.01
CA LYS A 210 17.59 -7.71 9.63
C LYS A 210 17.24 -9.10 10.17
N GLY A 211 17.25 -10.09 9.32
CA GLY A 211 16.89 -11.46 9.63
C GLY A 211 15.39 -11.73 9.84
N LEU A 212 14.51 -10.71 9.73
CA LEU A 212 13.07 -10.91 9.79
C LEU A 212 12.43 -11.11 8.40
N GLN A 213 13.09 -10.64 7.36
CA GLN A 213 12.60 -10.74 5.98
C GLN A 213 13.76 -11.04 5.02
N PRO A 214 13.47 -11.67 3.86
CA PRO A 214 14.50 -12.03 2.86
C PRO A 214 15.28 -10.85 2.29
N ILE A 215 14.61 -9.70 2.07
CA ILE A 215 15.27 -8.45 1.69
C ILE A 215 15.51 -7.67 2.98
N GLU A 216 16.74 -7.74 3.51
CA GLU A 216 17.11 -7.27 4.85
C GLU A 216 17.32 -5.75 4.94
N GLU A 217 16.40 -4.99 4.36
CA GLU A 217 16.37 -3.52 4.42
C GLU A 217 14.94 -3.00 4.54
N LEU A 218 14.76 -1.82 5.11
CA LEU A 218 13.45 -1.17 5.11
C LEU A 218 13.04 -0.80 3.69
N GLY A 219 11.81 -1.15 3.34
CA GLY A 219 11.21 -0.62 2.12
C GLY A 219 11.15 0.91 2.17
N GLN A 220 11.26 1.53 1.02
CA GLN A 220 11.15 2.98 0.88
C GLN A 220 9.74 3.37 0.39
N PRO A 221 9.25 4.57 0.70
CA PRO A 221 7.98 5.07 0.15
C PRO A 221 7.88 4.92 -1.38
N LEU A 222 9.00 5.05 -2.08
CA LEU A 222 9.10 4.91 -3.53
C LEU A 222 8.77 3.48 -4.01
N ASP A 223 9.08 2.44 -3.22
CA ASP A 223 8.74 1.05 -3.57
C ASP A 223 7.23 0.85 -3.65
N ILE A 224 6.50 1.49 -2.73
CA ILE A 224 5.04 1.49 -2.74
C ILE A 224 4.49 2.38 -3.85
N ALA A 225 5.14 3.51 -4.14
CA ALA A 225 4.76 4.39 -5.23
C ALA A 225 4.88 3.69 -6.60
N TYR A 226 5.90 2.85 -6.83
CA TYR A 226 6.01 2.04 -8.05
C TYR A 226 4.90 0.98 -8.15
N ALA A 227 4.53 0.36 -7.05
CA ALA A 227 3.38 -0.57 -7.02
C ALA A 227 2.07 0.16 -7.33
N ALA A 228 1.87 1.35 -6.76
CA ALA A 228 0.71 2.20 -7.05
C ALA A 228 0.71 2.63 -8.53
N LEU A 229 1.86 3.03 -9.09
CA LEU A 229 2.00 3.39 -10.49
C LEU A 229 1.65 2.22 -11.43
N PHE A 230 2.12 1.01 -11.15
CA PHE A 230 1.73 -0.18 -11.90
C PHE A 230 0.21 -0.39 -11.86
N LEU A 231 -0.41 -0.35 -10.67
CA LEU A 231 -1.85 -0.53 -10.52
C LEU A 231 -2.67 0.64 -11.11
N ALA A 232 -2.12 1.84 -11.19
CA ALA A 232 -2.75 3.01 -11.80
C ALA A 232 -2.72 2.95 -13.33
N SER A 233 -1.66 2.40 -13.91
CA SER A 233 -1.39 2.40 -15.35
C SER A 233 -2.15 1.30 -16.12
N ASP A 234 -2.13 1.40 -17.45
CA ASP A 234 -2.73 0.39 -18.33
C ASP A 234 -1.96 -0.94 -18.34
N GLU A 235 -0.74 -0.99 -17.79
CA GLU A 235 0.03 -2.23 -17.60
C GLU A 235 -0.72 -3.26 -16.74
N SER A 236 -1.53 -2.77 -15.80
CA SER A 236 -2.36 -3.60 -14.91
C SER A 236 -3.83 -3.71 -15.38
N ARG A 237 -4.12 -3.49 -16.68
CA ARG A 237 -5.49 -3.47 -17.22
C ARG A 237 -6.32 -4.74 -16.94
N PHE A 238 -5.66 -5.86 -16.64
CA PHE A 238 -6.31 -7.15 -16.34
C PHE A 238 -6.14 -7.58 -14.88
N VAL A 239 -5.76 -6.62 -13.99
CA VAL A 239 -5.58 -6.83 -12.54
C VAL A 239 -6.66 -6.07 -11.80
N THR A 240 -7.61 -6.78 -11.19
CA THR A 240 -8.64 -6.22 -10.32
C THR A 240 -8.98 -7.20 -9.19
N GLY A 241 -9.36 -6.69 -8.02
CA GLY A 241 -9.63 -7.50 -6.82
C GLY A 241 -8.38 -8.10 -6.18
N HIS A 242 -7.17 -7.68 -6.62
CA HIS A 242 -5.90 -8.19 -6.11
C HIS A 242 -5.41 -7.40 -4.91
N ASN A 243 -4.78 -8.12 -3.97
CA ASN A 243 -4.01 -7.50 -2.88
C ASN A 243 -2.52 -7.70 -3.17
N LEU A 244 -1.85 -6.63 -3.63
CA LEU A 244 -0.42 -6.66 -3.96
C LEU A 244 0.40 -6.46 -2.69
N CYS A 245 1.10 -7.51 -2.25
CA CYS A 245 2.01 -7.43 -1.11
C CYS A 245 3.35 -6.86 -1.56
N VAL A 246 3.85 -5.84 -0.85
CA VAL A 246 5.15 -5.18 -1.09
C VAL A 246 5.85 -5.04 0.25
N ASP A 247 6.58 -6.08 0.65
CA ASP A 247 7.01 -6.27 2.03
C ASP A 247 8.41 -6.89 2.18
N GLY A 248 9.21 -6.93 1.14
CA GLY A 248 10.55 -7.54 1.18
C GLY A 248 10.53 -9.04 1.50
N GLY A 249 9.36 -9.70 1.39
CA GLY A 249 9.16 -11.10 1.73
C GLY A 249 8.84 -11.36 3.21
N LEU A 250 8.57 -10.32 4.01
CA LEU A 250 8.28 -10.44 5.45
C LEU A 250 7.11 -11.41 5.76
N THR A 251 6.12 -11.52 4.85
CA THR A 251 4.97 -12.40 5.05
C THR A 251 5.13 -13.79 4.46
N VAL A 252 6.21 -14.09 3.76
CA VAL A 252 6.43 -15.38 3.09
C VAL A 252 6.84 -16.47 4.07
N ASP A 253 7.76 -16.17 4.97
CA ASP A 253 8.19 -17.09 6.05
C ASP A 253 7.74 -16.57 7.43
N ARG A 254 6.44 -16.71 7.71
CA ARG A 254 5.85 -16.27 8.99
C ARG A 254 6.20 -17.15 10.16
N THR A 255 6.67 -18.35 9.93
CA THR A 255 6.93 -19.33 10.99
C THR A 255 8.40 -19.38 11.37
N GLY A 256 9.29 -18.83 10.57
CA GLY A 256 10.74 -19.04 10.71
C GLY A 256 11.16 -20.50 10.50
N LEU A 257 10.21 -21.36 10.09
CA LEU A 257 10.44 -22.80 9.99
C LEU A 257 11.55 -23.13 8.99
N ILE A 258 11.49 -22.53 7.81
CA ILE A 258 12.49 -22.77 6.75
C ILE A 258 13.87 -22.24 7.19
N LYS A 259 13.91 -21.07 7.86
CA LYS A 259 15.15 -20.53 8.41
C LYS A 259 15.72 -21.47 9.47
N GLY A 260 14.90 -21.92 10.45
CA GLY A 260 15.33 -22.87 11.45
C GLY A 260 15.80 -24.21 10.88
N MET A 261 15.13 -24.72 9.83
CA MET A 261 15.59 -25.93 9.13
C MET A 261 16.93 -25.73 8.42
N ARG A 262 17.16 -24.56 7.81
CA ARG A 262 18.46 -24.24 7.19
C ARG A 262 19.57 -24.11 8.23
N GLU A 263 19.29 -23.44 9.34
CA GLU A 263 20.25 -23.30 10.45
C GLU A 263 20.64 -24.68 11.03
N ALA A 264 19.67 -25.55 11.30
CA ALA A 264 19.92 -26.90 11.76
C ALA A 264 20.71 -27.73 10.72
N ALA A 265 20.38 -27.63 9.44
CA ALA A 265 21.12 -28.30 8.38
C ALA A 265 22.56 -27.76 8.27
N GLN A 266 22.77 -26.46 8.45
CA GLN A 266 24.10 -25.84 8.44
C GLN A 266 24.96 -26.32 9.63
N GLU A 267 24.35 -26.47 10.83
CA GLU A 267 25.04 -27.01 12.01
C GLU A 267 25.47 -28.47 11.81
N GLU A 268 24.63 -29.29 11.15
CA GLU A 268 24.93 -30.70 10.89
C GLU A 268 25.93 -30.92 9.76
N LEU A 269 25.78 -30.16 8.67
CA LEU A 269 26.49 -30.41 7.40
C LEU A 269 27.66 -29.45 7.18
N GLY A 270 27.78 -28.39 7.97
CA GLY A 270 28.82 -27.37 7.80
C GLY A 270 28.67 -26.67 6.44
N ASP A 271 29.79 -26.60 5.71
CA ASP A 271 29.83 -25.97 4.38
C ASP A 271 29.45 -26.89 3.22
N MET A 272 29.04 -28.14 3.51
CA MET A 272 28.61 -29.07 2.48
C MET A 272 27.31 -28.62 1.80
N ARG A 273 27.32 -28.65 0.48
CA ARG A 273 26.14 -28.38 -0.32
C ARG A 273 25.56 -29.69 -0.82
N ILE A 274 24.34 -29.96 -0.45
CA ILE A 274 23.63 -31.17 -0.84
C ILE A 274 22.49 -30.84 -1.78
N SER A 275 22.33 -31.61 -2.83
CA SER A 275 21.20 -31.57 -3.74
C SER A 275 20.64 -32.95 -3.96
N GLY A 276 19.41 -33.05 -4.36
CA GLY A 276 18.74 -34.31 -4.63
C GLY A 276 17.34 -34.37 -4.03
N MET A 277 16.83 -35.57 -3.86
CA MET A 277 15.49 -35.79 -3.32
C MET A 277 15.57 -36.56 -2.02
N SER A 278 15.05 -36.01 -0.94
CA SER A 278 14.84 -36.72 0.33
C SER A 278 13.47 -37.41 0.29
N MET A 279 13.47 -38.71 0.44
CA MET A 279 12.25 -39.53 0.44
C MET A 279 11.71 -39.75 1.87
N GLY A 280 12.39 -39.23 2.88
CA GLY A 280 12.04 -39.40 4.29
C GLY A 280 12.00 -40.85 4.71
N SER A 281 11.10 -41.23 5.62
CA SER A 281 11.00 -42.61 6.15
C SER A 281 10.13 -43.53 5.30
N THR A 282 10.10 -43.37 3.97
CA THR A 282 9.25 -44.17 3.05
C THR A 282 9.82 -45.58 2.76
N GLY A 283 11.07 -45.88 3.17
CA GLY A 283 11.77 -47.09 2.80
C GLY A 283 12.38 -47.09 1.39
N ILE A 284 12.26 -45.98 0.67
CA ILE A 284 12.95 -45.73 -0.58
C ILE A 284 14.26 -45.02 -0.26
N GLU A 285 15.34 -45.43 -0.93
CA GLU A 285 16.67 -44.86 -0.74
C GLU A 285 16.70 -43.37 -1.12
N GLU A 286 17.30 -42.52 -0.29
CA GLU A 286 17.47 -41.09 -0.57
C GLU A 286 18.46 -40.87 -1.71
N THR A 287 18.13 -39.96 -2.61
CA THR A 287 18.98 -39.61 -3.77
C THR A 287 19.67 -38.26 -3.55
N LEU A 288 20.30 -38.11 -2.40
CA LEU A 288 21.08 -36.91 -2.10
C LEU A 288 22.49 -37.05 -2.71
N ARG A 289 23.02 -35.92 -3.17
CA ARG A 289 24.40 -35.84 -3.68
C ARG A 289 25.06 -34.55 -3.22
N GLU A 290 26.33 -34.62 -2.96
CA GLU A 290 27.18 -33.46 -2.72
C GLU A 290 27.34 -32.64 -4.00
N ILE A 291 27.31 -31.32 -3.90
CA ILE A 291 27.56 -30.41 -5.01
C ILE A 291 29.00 -29.94 -4.89
N GLU A 292 29.83 -30.33 -5.85
CA GLU A 292 31.18 -29.76 -6.00
C GLU A 292 31.06 -28.38 -6.67
N ASP A 293 31.87 -27.40 -6.19
CA ASP A 293 31.89 -26.02 -6.69
C ASP A 293 32.37 -25.91 -8.15
#